data_cf5a5e14a15b39e4459a486842eaccc9
#
_entry.id   cf5a5e14a15b39e4459a486842eaccc9
#
_cell.length_a   1.000
_cell.length_b   1.000
_cell.length_c   1.000
_cell.angle_alpha   90.00
_cell.angle_beta   90.00
_cell.angle_gamma   90.00
#
_symmetry.space_group_name_H-M   'P 1'
#
loop_
_entity.id
_entity.type
_entity.pdbx_description
1 polymer ?
#
loop_
_entity_poly.entity_id
_entity_poly.type
_entity_poly.pdbx_seq_one_letter_code
_entity_poly.pdbx_strand_id
1 'polypeptide(L)'
;MLTVKTPELELTQVWWDSDSEHNRVRFTFPIHREAGARDSAVVYFELDPGERLQTHTDSEEEILYIVSGEVEAHVGDERGSLSAGDLAVIPAMAPHGAVNVGDETVRVVGFFAGSVIDSAFEEPIQPFGVTEVTSGAPAPVTV
;
A
#
# COMPACT_ATOMS: atom_id res chain seq x y z
N MET A 1 2.35 17.80 17.83
CA MET A 1 1.79 16.46 17.56
C MET A 1 1.34 16.42 16.11
N LEU A 2 1.85 15.46 15.33
CA LEU A 2 1.37 15.24 13.96
C LEU A 2 0.07 14.42 14.02
N THR A 3 -0.97 14.89 13.37
CA THR A 3 -2.25 14.20 13.29
C THR A 3 -2.71 14.10 11.84
N VAL A 4 -3.36 13.00 11.51
CA VAL A 4 -3.92 12.73 10.19
C VAL A 4 -5.37 12.28 10.35
N LYS A 5 -6.25 12.83 9.52
CA LYS A 5 -7.66 12.42 9.45
C LYS A 5 -7.86 11.68 8.13
N THR A 6 -8.06 10.38 8.22
CA THR A 6 -8.14 9.53 7.02
C THR A 6 -9.24 9.93 6.03
N PRO A 7 -10.42 10.41 6.44
CA PRO A 7 -11.43 10.88 5.48
C PRO A 7 -11.02 12.12 4.67
N GLU A 8 -9.99 12.85 5.11
CA GLU A 8 -9.51 14.06 4.44
C GLU A 8 -8.28 13.82 3.58
N LEU A 9 -7.78 12.59 3.49
CA LEU A 9 -6.59 12.28 2.71
C LEU A 9 -6.84 12.40 1.21
N GLU A 10 -5.87 12.99 0.50
CA GLU A 10 -5.83 12.98 -0.95
C GLU A 10 -5.08 11.74 -1.40
N LEU A 11 -5.75 10.90 -2.20
CA LEU A 11 -5.19 9.64 -2.66
C LEU A 11 -4.67 9.76 -4.09
N THR A 12 -3.54 9.14 -4.35
CA THR A 12 -2.97 9.01 -5.69
C THR A 12 -3.39 7.68 -6.28
N GLN A 13 -3.98 7.71 -7.47
CA GLN A 13 -4.28 6.48 -8.20
C GLN A 13 -3.08 6.06 -9.03
N VAL A 14 -2.70 4.80 -8.90
CA VAL A 14 -1.71 4.14 -9.75
C VAL A 14 -2.34 2.92 -10.41
N TRP A 15 -1.83 2.55 -11.58
CA TRP A 15 -2.32 1.40 -12.35
C TRP A 15 -1.18 0.74 -13.11
N TRP A 16 -1.44 -0.46 -13.60
CA TRP A 16 -0.52 -1.23 -14.43
C TRP A 16 -1.34 -2.10 -15.37
N ASP A 17 -0.73 -2.56 -16.47
CA ASP A 17 -1.42 -3.37 -17.47
C ASP A 17 -2.75 -2.74 -17.90
N SER A 18 -2.69 -1.84 -18.88
CA SER A 18 -3.85 -1.06 -19.36
C SER A 18 -5.01 -1.90 -19.91
N ASP A 19 -4.81 -3.21 -20.08
CA ASP A 19 -5.86 -4.11 -20.57
C ASP A 19 -6.88 -4.48 -19.49
N SER A 20 -6.63 -4.14 -18.22
CA SER A 20 -7.55 -4.39 -17.13
C SER A 20 -7.84 -3.15 -16.31
N GLU A 21 -9.11 -2.76 -16.24
CA GLU A 21 -9.57 -1.65 -15.41
C GLU A 21 -9.50 -1.94 -13.90
N HIS A 22 -9.25 -3.20 -13.51
CA HIS A 22 -9.12 -3.60 -12.12
C HIS A 22 -7.68 -3.57 -11.60
N ASN A 23 -6.71 -3.38 -12.48
CA ASN A 23 -5.29 -3.30 -12.10
C ASN A 23 -4.96 -1.87 -11.64
N ARG A 24 -5.50 -1.49 -10.50
CA ARG A 24 -5.29 -0.15 -9.93
C ARG A 24 -5.55 -0.12 -8.43
N VAL A 25 -4.94 0.86 -7.77
CA VAL A 25 -5.10 1.13 -6.34
C VAL A 25 -4.98 2.63 -6.11
N ARG A 26 -5.71 3.14 -5.11
CA ARG A 26 -5.56 4.50 -4.62
C ARG A 26 -4.85 4.46 -3.28
N PHE A 27 -3.81 5.26 -3.11
CA PHE A 27 -3.01 5.22 -1.88
C PHE A 27 -2.38 6.56 -1.54
N THR A 28 -1.91 6.66 -0.32
CA THR A 28 -0.99 7.71 0.13
C THR A 28 -0.19 7.21 1.34
N PHE A 29 0.96 7.83 1.56
CA PHE A 29 1.75 7.65 2.78
C PHE A 29 1.60 8.91 3.65
N PRO A 30 0.58 8.97 4.52
CA PRO A 30 0.33 10.17 5.32
C PRO A 30 1.34 10.39 6.44
N ILE A 31 2.04 9.34 6.84
CA ILE A 31 3.05 9.40 7.90
C ILE A 31 4.32 8.72 7.40
N HIS A 32 5.43 9.44 7.42
CA HIS A 32 6.76 8.99 7.01
C HIS A 32 7.80 10.01 7.46
N ARG A 33 9.06 9.77 7.18
CA ARG A 33 10.16 10.64 7.65
C ARG A 33 9.97 12.10 7.27
N GLU A 34 9.72 12.40 5.99
CA GLU A 34 9.55 13.77 5.52
C GLU A 34 8.29 14.44 6.09
N ALA A 35 7.30 13.66 6.50
CA ALA A 35 6.09 14.16 7.17
C ALA A 35 6.25 14.25 8.70
N GLY A 36 7.42 13.92 9.26
CA GLY A 36 7.74 14.13 10.67
C GLY A 36 7.81 12.87 11.53
N ALA A 37 7.69 11.68 10.96
CA ALA A 37 7.86 10.44 11.71
C ALA A 37 9.33 10.05 11.75
N ARG A 38 9.79 9.58 12.89
CA ARG A 38 11.19 9.22 13.10
C ARG A 38 11.50 7.76 12.73
N ASP A 39 10.69 6.84 13.22
CA ASP A 39 10.98 5.41 13.20
C ASP A 39 9.86 4.56 12.61
N SER A 40 8.86 5.19 12.00
CA SER A 40 7.71 4.49 11.46
C SER A 40 7.14 5.21 10.24
N ALA A 41 6.36 4.49 9.45
CA ALA A 41 5.57 5.05 8.37
C ALA A 41 4.21 4.38 8.33
N VAL A 42 3.24 5.06 7.75
CA VAL A 42 1.89 4.54 7.54
C VAL A 42 1.54 4.72 6.08
N VAL A 43 1.03 3.66 5.46
CA VAL A 43 0.34 3.72 4.19
C VAL A 43 -1.16 3.56 4.41
N TYR A 44 -1.94 4.31 3.67
CA TYR A 44 -3.38 4.13 3.58
C TYR A 44 -3.73 3.87 2.12
N PHE A 45 -4.53 2.84 1.87
CA PHE A 45 -4.97 2.56 0.51
C PHE A 45 -6.40 2.05 0.45
N GLU A 46 -7.01 2.21 -0.72
CA GLU A 46 -8.35 1.77 -1.02
C GLU A 46 -8.39 0.97 -2.31
N LEU A 47 -9.20 -0.09 -2.29
CA LEU A 47 -9.49 -0.92 -3.46
C LEU A 47 -11.02 -0.97 -3.65
N ASP A 48 -11.50 -0.56 -4.81
CA ASP A 48 -12.90 -0.77 -5.17
C ASP A 48 -13.14 -2.24 -5.55
N PRO A 49 -14.39 -2.70 -5.61
CA PRO A 49 -14.66 -4.11 -5.96
C PRO A 49 -13.94 -4.57 -7.22
N GLY A 50 -13.25 -5.69 -7.11
CA GLY A 50 -12.44 -6.28 -8.19
C GLY A 50 -11.04 -5.71 -8.33
N GLU A 51 -10.76 -4.55 -7.74
CA GLU A 51 -9.42 -3.93 -7.81
C GLU A 51 -8.41 -4.70 -6.97
N ARG A 52 -7.16 -4.55 -7.33
CA ARG A 52 -6.06 -5.31 -6.72
C ARG A 52 -4.81 -4.46 -6.54
N LEU A 53 -4.08 -4.78 -5.49
CA LEU A 53 -2.72 -4.32 -5.30
C LEU A 53 -1.80 -5.43 -5.80
N GLN A 54 -1.00 -5.12 -6.84
CA GLN A 54 -0.12 -6.12 -7.44
C GLN A 54 0.94 -6.60 -6.46
N THR A 55 1.48 -7.77 -6.74
CA THR A 55 2.57 -8.34 -5.95
C THR A 55 3.78 -7.40 -5.95
N HIS A 56 4.26 -7.11 -4.75
CA HIS A 56 5.41 -6.24 -4.54
C HIS A 56 6.12 -6.64 -3.25
N THR A 57 7.31 -6.09 -3.06
CA THR A 57 8.07 -6.22 -1.81
C THR A 57 8.26 -4.84 -1.21
N ASP A 58 8.34 -4.79 0.11
CA ASP A 58 8.70 -3.59 0.86
C ASP A 58 9.94 -3.86 1.70
N SER A 59 10.77 -2.84 1.87
CA SER A 59 12.03 -2.96 2.60
C SER A 59 11.89 -3.20 4.10
N GLU A 60 10.71 -2.88 4.66
CA GLU A 60 10.45 -2.95 6.09
C GLU A 60 9.27 -3.88 6.40
N GLU A 61 9.26 -4.46 7.59
CA GLU A 61 8.09 -5.20 8.08
C GLU A 61 6.87 -4.30 8.12
N GLU A 62 5.73 -4.85 7.72
CA GLU A 62 4.45 -4.14 7.71
C GLU A 62 3.40 -4.89 8.53
N ILE A 63 2.59 -4.14 9.26
CA ILE A 63 1.36 -4.67 9.87
C ILE A 63 0.19 -4.05 9.13
N LEU A 64 -0.61 -4.88 8.48
CA LEU A 64 -1.85 -4.46 7.83
C LEU A 64 -3.01 -4.52 8.82
N TYR A 65 -3.86 -3.52 8.76
CA TYR A 65 -5.14 -3.48 9.46
C TYR A 65 -6.25 -3.18 8.45
N ILE A 66 -7.22 -4.08 8.35
CA ILE A 66 -8.37 -3.89 7.47
C ILE A 66 -9.41 -3.04 8.20
N VAL A 67 -9.66 -1.84 7.70
CA VAL A 67 -10.62 -0.91 8.29
C VAL A 67 -12.04 -1.26 7.85
N SER A 68 -12.23 -1.58 6.58
CA SER A 68 -13.53 -1.96 6.02
C SER A 68 -13.34 -2.87 4.82
N GLY A 69 -14.37 -3.69 4.54
CA GLY A 69 -14.40 -4.59 3.39
C GLY A 69 -13.69 -5.91 3.63
N GLU A 70 -13.45 -6.62 2.55
CA GLU A 70 -12.85 -7.95 2.56
C GLU A 70 -11.86 -8.09 1.40
N VAL A 71 -10.67 -8.59 1.70
CA VAL A 71 -9.66 -8.89 0.68
C VAL A 71 -9.24 -10.34 0.75
N GLU A 72 -8.86 -10.89 -0.39
CA GLU A 72 -8.02 -12.07 -0.46
C GLU A 72 -6.58 -11.60 -0.57
N ALA A 73 -5.77 -11.94 0.43
CA ALA A 73 -4.38 -11.53 0.51
C ALA A 73 -3.45 -12.73 0.29
N HIS A 74 -2.25 -12.45 -0.22
CA HIS A 74 -1.18 -13.42 -0.25
C HIS A 74 0.10 -12.79 0.30
N VAL A 75 0.89 -13.61 1.00
CA VAL A 75 2.21 -13.25 1.54
C VAL A 75 3.11 -14.46 1.29
N GLY A 76 4.06 -14.33 0.36
CA GLY A 76 4.81 -15.47 -0.12
C GLY A 76 3.86 -16.52 -0.73
N ASP A 77 3.93 -17.74 -0.24
CA ASP A 77 3.08 -18.84 -0.69
C ASP A 77 1.77 -18.97 0.11
N GLU A 78 1.60 -18.19 1.16
CA GLU A 78 0.39 -18.20 1.98
C GLU A 78 -0.70 -17.33 1.38
N ARG A 79 -1.95 -17.82 1.45
CA ARG A 79 -3.13 -17.10 1.00
C ARG A 79 -4.21 -17.16 2.07
N GLY A 80 -4.97 -16.08 2.19
CA GLY A 80 -6.07 -16.04 3.13
C GLY A 80 -6.97 -14.83 2.94
N SER A 81 -8.17 -14.92 3.48
CA SER A 81 -9.12 -13.81 3.51
C SER A 81 -8.90 -12.97 4.76
N LEU A 82 -8.92 -11.65 4.58
CA LEU A 82 -8.89 -10.68 5.67
C LEU A 82 -10.11 -9.79 5.55
N SER A 83 -10.79 -9.58 6.68
CA SER A 83 -12.00 -8.75 6.77
C SER A 83 -11.80 -7.62 7.78
N ALA A 84 -12.73 -6.68 7.83
CA ALA A 84 -12.70 -5.55 8.76
C ALA A 84 -12.36 -5.98 10.19
N GLY A 85 -11.35 -5.35 10.78
CA GLY A 85 -10.83 -5.66 12.11
C GLY A 85 -9.68 -6.67 12.13
N ASP A 86 -9.37 -7.31 11.02
CA ASP A 86 -8.27 -8.27 10.96
C ASP A 86 -6.91 -7.58 10.83
N LEU A 87 -5.90 -8.23 11.40
CA LEU A 87 -4.50 -7.79 11.35
C LEU A 87 -3.66 -8.89 10.69
N ALA A 88 -2.66 -8.47 9.91
CA ALA A 88 -1.71 -9.39 9.30
C ALA A 88 -0.29 -8.81 9.36
N VAL A 89 0.70 -9.68 9.57
CA VAL A 89 2.12 -9.30 9.51
C VAL A 89 2.68 -9.69 8.15
N ILE A 90 3.34 -8.74 7.50
CA ILE A 90 4.06 -8.96 6.25
C ILE A 90 5.54 -8.78 6.56
N PRO A 91 6.34 -9.86 6.51
CA PRO A 91 7.79 -9.74 6.74
C PRO A 91 8.44 -8.84 5.71
N ALA A 92 9.52 -8.16 6.09
CA ALA A 92 10.33 -7.38 5.17
C ALA A 92 10.74 -8.24 3.97
N MET A 93 10.62 -7.68 2.77
CA MET A 93 10.97 -8.32 1.48
C MET A 93 10.12 -9.53 1.10
N ALA A 94 9.07 -9.87 1.84
CA ALA A 94 8.14 -10.92 1.42
C ALA A 94 7.24 -10.40 0.28
N PRO A 95 7.18 -11.11 -0.87
CA PRO A 95 6.24 -10.72 -1.93
C PRO A 95 4.80 -10.84 -1.44
N HIS A 96 4.01 -9.79 -1.65
CA HIS A 96 2.63 -9.77 -1.16
C HIS A 96 1.73 -8.90 -2.04
N GLY A 97 0.44 -9.13 -1.91
CA GLY A 97 -0.58 -8.39 -2.63
C GLY A 97 -1.96 -8.72 -2.10
N ALA A 98 -2.97 -8.05 -2.64
CA ALA A 98 -4.34 -8.22 -2.19
C ALA A 98 -5.32 -7.93 -3.34
N VAL A 99 -6.49 -8.60 -3.28
CA VAL A 99 -7.59 -8.40 -4.23
C VAL A 99 -8.86 -8.13 -3.43
N ASN A 100 -9.61 -7.10 -3.82
CA ASN A 100 -10.93 -6.88 -3.25
C ASN A 100 -11.91 -7.90 -3.86
N VAL A 101 -12.34 -8.86 -3.05
CA VAL A 101 -13.27 -9.93 -3.46
C VAL A 101 -14.70 -9.65 -3.01
N GLY A 102 -14.92 -8.53 -2.33
CA GLY A 102 -16.23 -8.12 -1.84
C GLY A 102 -16.97 -7.19 -2.81
N ASP A 103 -18.05 -6.61 -2.31
CA ASP A 103 -18.91 -5.70 -3.05
C ASP A 103 -18.88 -4.25 -2.55
N GLU A 104 -18.01 -3.95 -1.59
CA GLU A 104 -17.79 -2.60 -1.08
C GLU A 104 -16.31 -2.22 -1.17
N THR A 105 -16.02 -0.92 -1.08
CA THR A 105 -14.65 -0.42 -1.09
C THR A 105 -13.90 -0.93 0.13
N VAL A 106 -12.74 -1.51 -0.08
CA VAL A 106 -11.83 -1.94 0.98
C VAL A 106 -10.94 -0.77 1.37
N ARG A 107 -10.80 -0.55 2.67
CA ARG A 107 -9.90 0.44 3.25
C ARG A 107 -8.91 -0.25 4.16
N VAL A 108 -7.63 0.03 3.93
CA VAL A 108 -6.53 -0.63 4.62
C VAL A 108 -5.54 0.40 5.14
N VAL A 109 -5.06 0.17 6.35
CA VAL A 109 -3.94 0.92 6.93
C VAL A 109 -2.78 -0.05 7.11
N GLY A 110 -1.60 0.31 6.62
CA GLY A 110 -0.37 -0.44 6.83
C GLY A 110 0.59 0.36 7.70
N PHE A 111 1.14 -0.31 8.71
CA PHE A 111 2.11 0.28 9.64
C PHE A 111 3.47 -0.35 9.39
N PHE A 112 4.46 0.47 9.04
CA PHE A 112 5.82 0.02 8.75
C PHE A 112 6.76 0.27 9.93
N ALA A 113 7.69 -0.65 10.13
CA ALA A 113 8.74 -0.58 11.15
C ALA A 113 9.95 0.24 10.70
N GLY A 114 9.72 1.29 9.93
CA GLY A 114 10.74 2.21 9.44
C GLY A 114 10.06 3.42 8.83
N SER A 115 10.76 4.53 8.74
CA SER A 115 10.20 5.81 8.28
C SER A 115 10.45 6.10 6.80
N VAL A 116 11.26 5.29 6.13
CA VAL A 116 11.52 5.33 4.69
C VAL A 116 11.32 3.92 4.16
N ILE A 117 10.48 3.77 3.13
CA ILE A 117 10.09 2.47 2.60
C ILE A 117 10.48 2.41 1.12
N ASP A 118 11.28 1.40 0.77
CA ASP A 118 11.59 1.05 -0.61
C ASP A 118 10.68 -0.08 -1.05
N SER A 119 9.86 0.18 -2.06
CA SER A 119 8.91 -0.78 -2.60
C SER A 119 9.30 -1.17 -4.02
N ALA A 120 9.25 -2.46 -4.34
CA ALA A 120 9.53 -2.99 -5.67
C ALA A 120 8.34 -3.77 -6.18
N PHE A 121 7.81 -3.36 -7.33
CA PHE A 121 6.63 -3.94 -7.99
C PHE A 121 7.05 -4.85 -9.13
N GLU A 122 6.26 -5.86 -9.45
CA GLU A 122 6.53 -6.77 -10.57
C GLU A 122 6.41 -6.05 -11.92
N GLU A 123 5.40 -5.18 -12.07
CA GLU A 123 5.15 -4.41 -13.28
C GLU A 123 5.24 -2.92 -13.00
N PRO A 124 5.69 -2.12 -13.98
CA PRO A 124 5.76 -0.67 -13.80
C PRO A 124 4.40 -0.10 -13.39
N ILE A 125 4.41 0.77 -12.39
CA ILE A 125 3.20 1.47 -11.96
C ILE A 125 3.08 2.80 -12.70
N GLN A 126 1.89 3.05 -13.24
CA GLN A 126 1.59 4.26 -13.97
C GLN A 126 0.89 5.27 -13.05
N PRO A 127 1.01 6.57 -13.26
CA PRO A 127 1.63 7.21 -14.43
C PRO A 127 3.16 7.35 -14.36
N PHE A 128 3.81 6.83 -13.31
CA PHE A 128 5.23 7.06 -13.06
C PHE A 128 6.15 6.25 -13.97
N GLY A 129 5.68 5.10 -14.47
CA GLY A 129 6.45 4.23 -15.38
C GLY A 129 7.63 3.53 -14.71
N VAL A 130 7.58 3.30 -13.40
CA VAL A 130 8.67 2.71 -12.61
C VAL A 130 8.21 1.48 -11.85
N THR A 131 9.15 0.57 -11.56
CA THR A 131 8.90 -0.60 -10.72
C THR A 131 9.36 -0.38 -9.28
N GLU A 132 10.23 0.59 -9.03
CA GLU A 132 10.76 0.90 -7.70
C GLU A 132 10.32 2.28 -7.26
N VAL A 133 9.83 2.37 -6.02
CA VAL A 133 9.35 3.62 -5.41
C VAL A 133 9.92 3.71 -4.00
N THR A 134 10.42 4.89 -3.63
CA THR A 134 10.83 5.19 -2.26
C THR A 134 9.87 6.18 -1.64
N SER A 135 9.26 5.80 -0.52
CA SER A 135 8.35 6.64 0.26
C SER A 135 9.04 7.14 1.51
N GLY A 136 8.87 8.44 1.82
CA GLY A 136 9.46 9.07 3.02
C GLY A 136 10.83 9.69 2.82
N ALA A 137 11.48 9.48 1.68
CA ALA A 137 12.70 10.19 1.32
C ALA A 137 12.38 11.52 0.65
N PRO A 138 13.28 12.53 0.74
CA PRO A 138 13.09 13.75 -0.02
C PRO A 138 13.09 13.47 -1.53
N ALA A 139 12.33 14.27 -2.27
CA ALA A 139 12.33 14.16 -3.72
C ALA A 139 13.75 14.38 -4.26
N PRO A 140 14.18 13.66 -5.31
CA PRO A 140 15.49 13.89 -5.93
C PRO A 140 15.63 15.33 -6.38
N VAL A 141 16.79 15.93 -6.10
CA VAL A 141 17.11 17.27 -6.58
C VAL A 141 17.51 17.15 -8.05
N THR A 142 16.72 17.77 -8.93
CA THR A 142 17.04 17.87 -10.35
C THR A 142 17.86 19.14 -10.56
N VAL A 143 19.02 18.99 -11.07
CA VAL A 143 19.94 20.12 -11.34
C VAL A 143 19.90 20.43 -12.83
#